data_7cc97dd56c7020b9243e9574b4e8c558
#
_entry.id   7cc97dd56c7020b9243e9574b4e8c558
#
_cell.length_a   1.000
_cell.length_b   1.000
_cell.length_c   1.000
_cell.angle_alpha   90.00
_cell.angle_beta   90.00
_cell.angle_gamma   90.00
#
_symmetry.space_group_name_H-M   'P 1'
#
loop_
_entity.id
_entity.type
_entity.pdbx_description
1 polymer ?
#
loop_
_entity_poly.entity_id
_entity_poly.type
_entity_poly.pdbx_seq_one_letter_code
_entity_poly.pdbx_strand_id
1 'polypeptide(L)'
;MLSFKIKDITFKSPVIAASGTFGYGDEVQKIVDLDKIGCVITKSITFEKREGNPHPRIHESNSGMLNSIGLANVGVHEFCNQKILKLNEINT
;
A
#
# COMPACT_ATOMS: atom_id res chain seq x y z
N MET A 1 10.63 20.21 7.07
CA MET A 1 10.21 18.81 7.00
C MET A 1 11.39 17.91 7.33
N LEU A 2 11.16 16.85 8.09
CA LEU A 2 12.24 15.98 8.59
C LEU A 2 12.59 14.90 7.56
N SER A 3 13.43 15.25 6.58
CA SER A 3 13.93 14.27 5.64
C SER A 3 15.05 13.43 6.27
N PHE A 4 15.21 12.21 5.81
CA PHE A 4 16.27 11.32 6.28
C PHE A 4 16.66 10.33 5.16
N LYS A 5 17.78 9.65 5.36
CA LYS A 5 18.29 8.67 4.40
C LYS A 5 18.41 7.29 5.02
N ILE A 6 18.07 6.28 4.24
CA ILE A 6 18.42 4.89 4.52
C ILE A 6 19.24 4.42 3.32
N LYS A 7 20.55 4.19 3.52
CA LYS A 7 21.49 3.93 2.44
C LYS A 7 21.42 5.05 1.40
N ASP A 8 21.12 4.73 0.16
CA ASP A 8 21.08 5.69 -0.95
C ASP A 8 19.69 6.28 -1.21
N ILE A 9 18.68 5.88 -0.40
CA ILE A 9 17.31 6.33 -0.58
C ILE A 9 17.01 7.47 0.39
N THR A 10 16.57 8.59 -0.15
CA THR A 10 16.15 9.75 0.63
C THR A 10 14.63 9.73 0.82
N PHE A 11 14.20 9.80 2.07
CA PHE A 11 12.80 9.91 2.46
C PHE A 11 12.53 11.36 2.85
N LYS A 12 11.56 11.98 2.24
CA LYS A 12 11.24 13.39 2.52
C LYS A 12 10.51 13.61 3.84
N SER A 13 10.01 12.54 4.45
CA SER A 13 9.25 12.56 5.71
C SER A 13 9.46 11.24 6.43
N PRO A 14 9.42 11.23 7.79
CA PRO A 14 9.54 9.98 8.54
C PRO A 14 8.25 9.14 8.55
N VAL A 15 7.17 9.63 7.95
CA VAL A 15 5.90 8.90 7.91
C VAL A 15 5.90 7.90 6.76
N ILE A 16 5.71 6.64 7.08
CA ILE A 16 5.64 5.55 6.10
C ILE A 16 4.28 4.87 6.24
N ALA A 17 3.53 4.81 5.15
CA ALA A 17 2.26 4.11 5.13
C ALA A 17 2.50 2.61 4.93
N ALA A 18 2.12 1.81 5.92
CA ALA A 18 2.35 0.37 5.90
C ALA A 18 1.42 -0.33 4.91
N SER A 19 1.85 -1.48 4.43
CA SER A 19 1.02 -2.31 3.55
C SER A 19 -0.29 -2.69 4.25
N GLY A 20 -1.35 -2.84 3.47
CA GLY A 20 -2.67 -3.17 3.99
C GLY A 20 -3.48 -1.97 4.50
N THR A 21 -2.87 -0.79 4.61
CA THR A 21 -3.56 0.42 5.07
C THR A 21 -3.99 1.32 3.93
N PHE A 22 -3.18 1.43 2.88
CA PHE A 22 -3.40 2.33 1.75
C PHE A 22 -3.59 1.60 0.42
N GLY A 23 -3.82 0.30 0.42
CA GLY A 23 -3.95 -0.47 -0.81
C GLY A 23 -2.68 -0.38 -1.65
N TYR A 24 -2.80 0.08 -2.89
CA TYR A 24 -1.65 0.37 -3.75
C TYR A 24 -1.21 1.83 -3.68
N GLY A 25 -1.91 2.66 -2.93
CA GLY A 25 -1.65 4.08 -2.78
C GLY A 25 -2.54 4.95 -3.67
N ASP A 26 -2.85 4.51 -4.88
CA ASP A 26 -3.67 5.30 -5.81
C ASP A 26 -5.11 5.48 -5.34
N GLU A 27 -5.65 4.52 -4.58
CA GLU A 27 -7.03 4.54 -4.12
C GLU A 27 -7.31 5.68 -3.13
N VAL A 28 -6.30 6.11 -2.37
CA VAL A 28 -6.48 7.08 -1.29
C VAL A 28 -5.93 8.46 -1.62
N GLN A 29 -5.36 8.66 -2.82
CA GLN A 29 -4.73 9.94 -3.15
C GLN A 29 -5.70 11.12 -3.20
N LYS A 30 -7.00 10.86 -3.34
CA LYS A 30 -8.04 11.90 -3.30
C LYS A 30 -8.41 12.31 -1.88
N ILE A 31 -8.05 11.51 -0.90
CA ILE A 31 -8.39 11.72 0.50
C ILE A 31 -7.17 12.21 1.29
N VAL A 32 -6.02 11.64 1.01
CA VAL A 32 -4.76 11.92 1.69
C VAL A 32 -3.76 12.49 0.69
N ASP A 33 -3.06 13.56 1.11
CA ASP A 33 -1.98 14.13 0.31
C ASP A 33 -0.74 13.25 0.44
N LEU A 34 -0.57 12.33 -0.48
CA LEU A 34 0.55 11.37 -0.48
C LEU A 34 1.91 12.06 -0.68
N ASP A 35 1.93 13.28 -1.21
CA ASP A 35 3.18 14.02 -1.34
C ASP A 35 3.81 14.40 -0.01
N LYS A 36 3.04 14.36 1.07
CA LYS A 36 3.51 14.64 2.43
C LYS A 36 3.99 13.38 3.15
N ILE A 37 3.80 12.21 2.58
CA ILE A 37 4.21 10.94 3.14
C ILE A 37 5.57 10.56 2.56
N GLY A 38 6.48 10.06 3.39
CA GLY A 38 7.83 9.71 2.96
C GLY A 38 7.91 8.43 2.15
N CYS A 39 6.99 7.51 2.35
CA CYS A 39 6.98 6.23 1.64
C CYS A 39 5.61 5.57 1.75
N VAL A 40 5.22 4.88 0.69
CA VAL A 40 4.02 4.03 0.69
C VAL A 40 4.47 2.60 0.39
N ILE A 41 4.08 1.68 1.26
CA ILE A 41 4.32 0.25 1.05
C ILE A 41 3.03 -0.33 0.47
N THR A 42 3.11 -0.79 -0.76
CA THR A 42 1.94 -1.33 -1.47
C THR A 42 1.51 -2.69 -0.91
N LYS A 43 0.35 -3.15 -1.36
CA LYS A 43 -0.06 -4.54 -1.13
C LYS A 43 1.01 -5.50 -1.63
N SER A 44 1.11 -6.66 -0.98
CA SER A 44 1.90 -7.77 -1.50
C SER A 44 1.33 -8.21 -2.86
N ILE A 45 2.21 -8.53 -3.78
CA ILE A 45 1.84 -8.84 -5.15
C ILE A 45 2.30 -10.25 -5.47
N THR A 46 1.38 -11.05 -6.01
CA THR A 46 1.67 -12.41 -6.48
C THR A 46 1.79 -12.41 -8.00
N PHE A 47 2.32 -13.49 -8.56
CA PHE A 47 2.45 -13.59 -10.02
C PHE A 47 1.07 -13.51 -10.69
N GLU A 48 0.11 -14.29 -10.21
CA GLU A 48 -1.25 -14.27 -10.70
C GLU A 48 -2.16 -13.47 -9.77
N LYS A 49 -3.21 -12.88 -10.32
CA LYS A 49 -4.25 -12.21 -9.55
C LYS A 49 -4.87 -13.16 -8.52
N ARG A 50 -5.17 -12.64 -7.32
CA ARG A 50 -5.87 -13.37 -6.29
C ARG A 50 -7.08 -12.59 -5.82
N GLU A 51 -8.24 -13.25 -5.80
CA GLU A 51 -9.47 -12.65 -5.27
C GLU A 51 -9.44 -12.56 -3.74
N GLY A 52 -8.62 -13.40 -3.11
CA GLY A 52 -8.59 -13.53 -1.67
C GLY A 52 -9.68 -14.46 -1.16
N ASN A 53 -9.84 -14.49 0.17
CA ASN A 53 -10.81 -15.37 0.82
C ASN A 53 -12.22 -14.80 0.74
N PRO A 54 -13.27 -15.64 0.86
CA PRO A 54 -14.65 -15.15 0.97
C PRO A 54 -14.84 -14.28 2.21
N HIS A 55 -15.77 -13.34 2.13
CA HIS A 55 -16.18 -12.57 3.30
C HIS A 55 -17.01 -13.43 4.26
N PRO A 56 -16.97 -13.16 5.59
CA PRO A 56 -16.25 -12.07 6.23
C PRO A 56 -14.73 -12.33 6.31
N ARG A 57 -13.94 -11.28 6.20
CA ARG A 57 -12.46 -11.35 6.22
C ARG A 57 -11.86 -10.72 7.47
N ILE A 58 -12.65 -9.96 8.22
CA ILE A 58 -12.20 -9.20 9.38
C ILE A 58 -13.11 -9.53 10.56
N HIS A 59 -12.51 -9.73 11.72
CA HIS A 59 -13.23 -9.95 12.97
C HIS A 59 -12.55 -9.15 14.08
N GLU A 60 -13.33 -8.37 14.80
CA GLU A 60 -12.83 -7.61 15.95
C GLU A 60 -12.69 -8.50 17.17
N SER A 61 -11.61 -8.31 17.90
CA SER A 61 -11.38 -8.93 19.20
C SER A 61 -11.33 -7.86 20.28
N ASN A 62 -11.19 -8.25 21.56
CA ASN A 62 -11.22 -7.32 22.68
C ASN A 62 -10.18 -6.19 22.60
N SER A 63 -9.01 -6.45 22.03
CA SER A 63 -7.93 -5.48 21.95
C SER A 63 -7.25 -5.47 20.59
N GLY A 64 -7.94 -5.93 19.56
CA GLY A 64 -7.34 -5.98 18.23
C GLY A 64 -8.32 -6.47 17.19
N MET A 65 -7.77 -6.94 16.09
CA MET A 65 -8.54 -7.36 14.92
C MET A 65 -7.85 -8.55 14.27
N LEU A 66 -8.64 -9.54 13.89
CA LEU A 66 -8.19 -10.69 13.10
C LEU A 66 -8.60 -10.49 11.65
N ASN A 67 -7.77 -10.93 10.73
CA ASN A 67 -8.12 -10.88 9.31
C ASN A 67 -7.79 -12.20 8.63
N SER A 68 -8.49 -12.45 7.53
CA SER A 68 -8.27 -13.57 6.63
C SER A 68 -8.50 -13.06 5.21
N ILE A 69 -7.65 -12.14 4.77
CA ILE A 69 -7.78 -11.50 3.45
C ILE A 69 -7.41 -12.50 2.34
N GLY A 70 -6.38 -13.32 2.55
CA GLY A 70 -5.96 -14.32 1.59
C GLY A 70 -5.10 -13.77 0.45
N LEU A 71 -4.29 -12.74 0.73
CA LEU A 71 -3.40 -12.11 -0.24
C LEU A 71 -4.14 -11.60 -1.49
N ALA A 72 -5.32 -11.02 -1.32
CA ALA A 72 -6.06 -10.41 -2.43
C ALA A 72 -5.20 -9.34 -3.11
N ASN A 73 -4.99 -9.45 -4.41
CA ASN A 73 -4.19 -8.50 -5.18
C ASN A 73 -4.44 -8.66 -6.67
N VAL A 74 -4.00 -7.67 -7.45
CA VAL A 74 -4.26 -7.63 -8.90
C VAL A 74 -3.28 -8.47 -9.73
N GLY A 75 -2.23 -9.01 -9.12
CA GLY A 75 -1.19 -9.72 -9.84
C GLY A 75 -0.12 -8.80 -10.41
N VAL A 76 1.05 -9.37 -10.72
CA VAL A 76 2.22 -8.58 -11.13
C VAL A 76 2.00 -7.86 -12.46
N HIS A 77 1.29 -8.47 -13.41
CA HIS A 77 1.09 -7.87 -14.73
C HIS A 77 0.25 -6.59 -14.64
N GLU A 78 -0.88 -6.64 -13.96
CA GLU A 78 -1.73 -5.45 -13.79
C GLU A 78 -1.04 -4.41 -12.92
N PHE A 79 -0.31 -4.82 -11.91
CA PHE A 79 0.43 -3.88 -11.06
C PHE A 79 1.45 -3.10 -11.90
N CYS A 80 2.25 -3.78 -12.72
CA CYS A 80 3.26 -3.12 -13.55
C CYS A 80 2.65 -2.27 -14.66
N ASN A 81 1.52 -2.68 -15.22
CA ASN A 81 0.92 -1.99 -16.36
C ASN A 81 0.00 -0.82 -15.96
N GLN A 82 -0.56 -0.83 -14.75
CA GLN A 82 -1.53 0.17 -14.32
C GLN A 82 -1.16 0.85 -13.01
N LYS A 83 -0.94 0.08 -11.95
CA LYS A 83 -0.78 0.65 -10.60
C LYS A 83 0.53 1.42 -10.46
N ILE A 84 1.62 0.88 -10.96
CA ILE A 84 2.92 1.54 -10.83
C ILE A 84 2.97 2.85 -11.62
N LEU A 85 2.27 2.93 -12.74
CA LEU A 85 2.20 4.15 -13.53
C LEU A 85 1.50 5.27 -12.75
N LYS A 86 0.43 4.95 -12.04
CA LYS A 86 -0.26 5.91 -11.17
C LYS A 86 0.60 6.34 -10.00
N LEU A 87 1.34 5.41 -9.41
CA LEU A 87 2.24 5.72 -8.29
C LEU A 87 3.39 6.63 -8.71
N ASN A 88 3.88 6.49 -9.94
CA ASN A 88 4.94 7.36 -10.46
C ASN A 88 4.52 8.82 -10.62
N GLU A 89 3.22 9.10 -10.64
CA GLU A 89 2.69 10.47 -10.66
C GLU A 89 2.70 11.12 -9.28
N ILE A 90 2.92 10.34 -8.23
CA ILE A 90 2.93 10.79 -6.85
C ILE A 90 4.38 11.05 -6.44
N ASN A 91 4.62 12.23 -5.86
CA ASN A 91 5.96 12.63 -5.42
C ASN A 91 6.21 12.15 -3.97
N THR A 92 6.31 10.84 -3.79
CA THR A 92 6.60 10.28 -2.48
C THR A 92 7.71 9.23 -2.56
#